data_2ccd5f92aa79a87e5b392cf02a32a0ee
#
_entry.id   2ccd5f92aa79a87e5b392cf02a32a0ee
#
_cell.length_a   1.000
_cell.length_b   1.000
_cell.length_c   1.000
_cell.angle_alpha   90.00
_cell.angle_beta   90.00
_cell.angle_gamma   90.00
#
_symmetry.space_group_name_H-M   'P 1'
#
loop_
_entity.id
_entity.type
_entity.pdbx_description
1 polymer ?
#
loop_
_entity_poly.entity_id
_entity_poly.type
_entity_poly.pdbx_seq_one_letter_code
_entity_poly.pdbx_strand_id
1 'polypeptide(L)'
;MEFLGQKIKITSVTEQDLDFICQLECDTSIWSFEETVETDEEKVREKYRSHFALADEKPYAYDFVIRRINDPEDTPIGIVQMWSYVDYRKSWELGYGVLSEYAGNGYGSEATRLLLQFAFQELQAHKVVGMCNSQNVRSAALMQHVGMTREAVYQEELWWNNQWTDQYFFSILDREFKSV
;
A
#
# COMPACT_ATOMS: atom_id res chain seq x y z
N MET A 1 -12.26 -7.06 7.91
CA MET A 1 -11.46 -8.20 7.36
C MET A 1 -10.14 -8.27 8.11
N GLU A 2 -9.58 -9.47 8.27
CA GLU A 2 -8.27 -9.68 8.89
C GLU A 2 -7.52 -10.77 8.12
N PHE A 3 -6.23 -10.53 7.86
CA PHE A 3 -5.32 -11.51 7.24
C PHE A 3 -4.09 -11.66 8.11
N LEU A 4 -3.77 -12.92 8.44
CA LEU A 4 -2.68 -13.27 9.35
C LEU A 4 -1.45 -13.73 8.58
N GLY A 5 -0.30 -13.14 8.88
CA GLY A 5 1.01 -13.57 8.42
C GLY A 5 1.77 -14.34 9.51
N GLN A 6 3.09 -14.32 9.43
CA GLN A 6 3.97 -14.93 10.43
C GLN A 6 4.35 -13.95 11.55
N LYS A 7 4.59 -12.69 11.22
CA LYS A 7 5.04 -11.63 12.13
C LYS A 7 3.99 -10.56 12.34
N ILE A 8 3.17 -10.32 11.31
CA ILE A 8 2.18 -9.25 11.29
C ILE A 8 0.82 -9.77 10.84
N LYS A 9 -0.19 -9.00 11.14
CA LYS A 9 -1.52 -9.09 10.55
C LYS A 9 -1.87 -7.78 9.87
N ILE A 10 -2.75 -7.84 8.87
CA ILE A 10 -3.39 -6.66 8.31
C ILE A 10 -4.89 -6.71 8.61
N THR A 11 -5.45 -5.60 9.07
CA THR A 11 -6.88 -5.48 9.43
C THR A 11 -7.50 -4.32 8.67
N SER A 12 -8.74 -4.49 8.18
CA SER A 12 -9.45 -3.37 7.57
C SER A 12 -9.45 -2.16 8.49
N VAL A 13 -9.21 -0.99 7.91
CA VAL A 13 -9.25 0.29 8.62
C VAL A 13 -10.63 0.50 9.25
N THR A 14 -10.64 1.03 10.47
CA THR A 14 -11.83 1.41 11.23
C THR A 14 -11.72 2.85 11.72
N GLU A 15 -12.83 3.40 12.26
CA GLU A 15 -12.84 4.75 12.84
C GLU A 15 -11.79 4.91 13.96
N GLN A 16 -11.46 3.82 14.67
CA GLN A 16 -10.47 3.82 15.75
C GLN A 16 -9.03 4.00 15.25
N ASP A 17 -8.80 3.72 13.99
CA ASP A 17 -7.47 3.81 13.37
C ASP A 17 -7.18 5.20 12.78
N LEU A 18 -8.19 6.07 12.69
CA LEU A 18 -8.08 7.33 11.94
C LEU A 18 -7.00 8.26 12.48
N ASP A 19 -6.80 8.34 13.79
CA ASP A 19 -5.76 9.19 14.37
C ASP A 19 -4.36 8.73 13.92
N PHE A 20 -4.11 7.42 13.95
CA PHE A 20 -2.87 6.84 13.44
C PHE A 20 -2.70 7.08 11.94
N ILE A 21 -3.76 6.86 11.16
CA ILE A 21 -3.71 7.01 9.69
C ILE A 21 -3.45 8.47 9.32
N CYS A 22 -4.12 9.43 9.97
CA CYS A 22 -3.89 10.84 9.70
C CYS A 22 -2.43 11.22 9.97
N GLN A 23 -1.85 10.78 11.09
CA GLN A 23 -0.45 11.01 11.41
C GLN A 23 0.48 10.38 10.36
N LEU A 24 0.23 9.13 9.97
CA LEU A 24 1.07 8.42 9.00
C LEU A 24 0.96 9.01 7.59
N GLU A 25 -0.24 9.32 7.11
CA GLU A 25 -0.47 9.88 5.77
C GLU A 25 0.09 11.31 5.65
N CYS A 26 0.10 12.09 6.74
CA CYS A 26 0.65 13.44 6.79
C CYS A 26 2.16 13.48 7.08
N ASP A 27 2.81 12.34 7.33
CA ASP A 27 4.24 12.29 7.61
C ASP A 27 5.07 12.38 6.32
N THR A 28 5.58 13.57 6.03
CA THR A 28 6.40 13.85 4.84
C THR A 28 7.71 13.04 4.80
N SER A 29 8.17 12.47 5.91
CA SER A 29 9.37 11.64 5.94
C SER A 29 9.10 10.23 5.41
N ILE A 30 7.92 9.69 5.68
CA ILE A 30 7.47 8.39 5.16
C ILE A 30 7.22 8.48 3.66
N TRP A 31 6.53 9.54 3.22
CA TRP A 31 6.16 9.80 1.83
C TRP A 31 7.15 10.69 1.08
N SER A 32 8.41 10.71 1.50
CA SER A 32 9.45 11.62 0.98
C SER A 32 9.77 11.44 -0.51
N PHE A 33 9.32 10.38 -1.15
CA PHE A 33 9.49 10.12 -2.58
C PHE A 33 8.24 10.43 -3.42
N GLU A 34 7.16 10.90 -2.79
CA GLU A 34 5.95 11.34 -3.48
C GLU A 34 6.11 12.79 -3.97
N GLU A 35 5.45 13.14 -5.06
CA GLU A 35 5.45 14.51 -5.59
C GLU A 35 4.76 15.49 -4.62
N THR A 36 3.71 15.02 -3.97
CA THR A 36 2.91 15.78 -3.02
C THR A 36 2.50 14.90 -1.86
N VAL A 37 2.51 15.46 -0.65
CA VAL A 37 2.01 14.79 0.55
C VAL A 37 0.93 15.69 1.15
N GLU A 38 -0.26 15.12 1.43
CA GLU A 38 -1.29 15.87 2.16
C GLU A 38 -0.82 16.06 3.59
N THR A 39 -0.88 17.29 4.08
CA THR A 39 -0.46 17.66 5.44
C THR A 39 -1.62 18.10 6.33
N ASP A 40 -2.84 18.11 5.79
CA ASP A 40 -4.06 18.44 6.49
C ASP A 40 -4.74 17.14 6.97
N GLU A 41 -4.58 16.83 8.25
CA GLU A 41 -5.15 15.62 8.85
C GLU A 41 -6.68 15.54 8.71
N GLU A 42 -7.39 16.67 8.70
CA GLU A 42 -8.84 16.65 8.56
C GLU A 42 -9.26 16.21 7.15
N LYS A 43 -8.53 16.62 6.12
CA LYS A 43 -8.79 16.12 4.76
C LYS A 43 -8.51 14.62 4.64
N VAL A 44 -7.44 14.13 5.27
CA VAL A 44 -7.17 12.70 5.33
C VAL A 44 -8.32 11.97 6.02
N ARG A 45 -8.77 12.47 7.18
CA ARG A 45 -9.88 11.91 7.94
C ARG A 45 -11.18 11.85 7.13
N GLU A 46 -11.52 12.94 6.45
CA GLU A 46 -12.71 12.98 5.57
C GLU A 46 -12.61 11.98 4.41
N LYS A 47 -11.42 11.83 3.79
CA LYS A 47 -11.17 10.84 2.75
C LYS A 47 -11.52 9.43 3.25
N TYR A 48 -10.99 9.02 4.40
CA TYR A 48 -11.24 7.67 4.94
C TYR A 48 -12.71 7.48 5.39
N ARG A 49 -13.32 8.49 5.99
CA ARG A 49 -14.76 8.45 6.32
C ARG A 49 -15.63 8.28 5.09
N SER A 50 -15.26 8.90 3.98
CA SER A 50 -15.98 8.69 2.72
C SER A 50 -15.87 7.26 2.20
N HIS A 51 -14.70 6.59 2.39
CA HIS A 51 -14.53 5.19 2.06
C HIS A 51 -15.43 4.29 2.92
N PHE A 52 -15.58 4.59 4.22
CA PHE A 52 -16.48 3.82 5.09
C PHE A 52 -17.95 3.96 4.66
N ALA A 53 -18.37 5.15 4.25
CA ALA A 53 -19.74 5.40 3.80
C ALA A 53 -20.08 4.64 2.51
N LEU A 54 -19.09 4.33 1.67
CA LEU A 54 -19.24 3.60 0.41
C LEU A 54 -18.98 2.09 0.52
N ALA A 55 -18.72 1.57 1.73
CA ALA A 55 -18.34 0.19 1.95
C ALA A 55 -19.42 -0.84 1.55
N ASP A 56 -20.71 -0.45 1.47
CA ASP A 56 -21.82 -1.31 1.04
C ASP A 56 -21.96 -1.38 -0.49
N GLU A 57 -21.31 -0.50 -1.22
CA GLU A 57 -21.21 -0.54 -2.68
C GLU A 57 -19.95 -1.37 -3.07
N LYS A 58 -19.80 -1.71 -4.35
CA LYS A 58 -18.58 -2.38 -4.82
C LYS A 58 -17.38 -1.45 -4.56
N PRO A 59 -16.55 -1.72 -3.53
CA PRO A 59 -15.50 -0.78 -3.17
C PRO A 59 -14.47 -0.68 -4.29
N TYR A 60 -14.05 0.54 -4.58
CA TYR A 60 -12.95 0.81 -5.52
C TYR A 60 -11.60 0.91 -4.82
N ALA A 61 -11.58 0.89 -3.49
CA ALA A 61 -10.38 0.92 -2.65
C ALA A 61 -10.55 0.05 -1.40
N TYR A 62 -9.44 -0.48 -0.93
CA TYR A 62 -9.33 -1.26 0.30
C TYR A 62 -8.11 -0.77 1.08
N ASP A 63 -8.33 -0.43 2.33
CA ASP A 63 -7.31 0.09 3.24
C ASP A 63 -7.16 -0.84 4.44
N PHE A 64 -5.92 -1.22 4.75
CA PHE A 64 -5.60 -2.11 5.86
C PHE A 64 -4.49 -1.52 6.73
N VAL A 65 -4.67 -1.59 8.03
CA VAL A 65 -3.63 -1.26 9.01
C VAL A 65 -2.75 -2.48 9.25
N ILE A 66 -1.45 -2.28 9.34
CA ILE A 66 -0.46 -3.30 9.68
C ILE A 66 -0.25 -3.30 11.19
N ARG A 67 -0.34 -4.49 11.83
CA ARG A 67 -0.09 -4.70 13.26
C ARG A 67 0.80 -5.92 13.47
N ARG A 68 1.59 -5.91 14.55
CA ARG A 68 2.41 -7.08 14.93
C ARG A 68 1.55 -8.11 15.66
N ILE A 69 1.70 -9.40 15.34
CA ILE A 69 0.91 -10.48 15.93
C ILE A 69 1.13 -10.61 17.45
N ASN A 70 2.37 -10.43 17.90
CA ASN A 70 2.75 -10.61 19.30
C ASN A 70 2.80 -9.30 20.11
N ASP A 71 2.10 -8.28 19.66
CA ASP A 71 2.01 -7.01 20.37
C ASP A 71 0.72 -6.98 21.22
N PRO A 72 0.82 -7.01 22.58
CA PRO A 72 -0.35 -7.02 23.44
C PRO A 72 -1.16 -5.70 23.36
N GLU A 73 -0.54 -4.62 22.92
CA GLU A 73 -1.19 -3.32 22.73
C GLU A 73 -1.85 -3.18 21.35
N ASP A 74 -1.64 -4.16 20.48
CA ASP A 74 -2.14 -4.16 19.09
C ASP A 74 -1.82 -2.85 18.31
N THR A 75 -0.62 -2.32 18.56
CA THR A 75 -0.17 -1.02 18.05
C THR A 75 -0.07 -1.04 16.53
N PRO A 76 -0.68 -0.08 15.84
CA PRO A 76 -0.54 0.05 14.40
C PRO A 76 0.89 0.54 14.04
N ILE A 77 1.49 -0.07 13.01
CA ILE A 77 2.87 0.21 12.58
C ILE A 77 2.99 0.64 11.12
N GLY A 78 1.88 0.64 10.40
CA GLY A 78 1.86 1.01 8.97
C GLY A 78 0.53 0.74 8.32
N ILE A 79 0.46 0.95 7.03
CA ILE A 79 -0.71 0.77 6.19
C ILE A 79 -0.32 0.02 4.90
N VAL A 80 -1.24 -0.80 4.38
CA VAL A 80 -1.24 -1.28 3.01
C VAL A 80 -2.59 -1.00 2.38
N GLN A 81 -2.59 -0.59 1.14
CA GLN A 81 -3.76 -0.09 0.45
C GLN A 81 -3.84 -0.69 -0.94
N MET A 82 -5.04 -0.79 -1.46
CA MET A 82 -5.29 -1.23 -2.82
C MET A 82 -6.47 -0.47 -3.41
N TRP A 83 -6.32 0.01 -4.63
CA TRP A 83 -7.41 0.70 -5.35
C TRP A 83 -7.51 0.19 -6.78
N SER A 84 -8.71 0.36 -7.36
CA SER A 84 -8.96 -0.06 -8.74
C SER A 84 -8.11 0.78 -9.70
N TYR A 85 -7.22 0.12 -10.44
CA TYR A 85 -6.42 0.75 -11.49
C TYR A 85 -7.19 0.82 -12.80
N VAL A 86 -7.68 -0.34 -13.27
CA VAL A 86 -8.58 -0.42 -14.43
C VAL A 86 -9.62 -1.50 -14.16
N ASP A 87 -10.82 -1.11 -13.75
CA ASP A 87 -11.85 -2.02 -13.22
C ASP A 87 -12.22 -3.16 -14.21
N TYR A 88 -12.57 -2.83 -15.46
CA TYR A 88 -12.97 -3.85 -16.45
C TYR A 88 -11.86 -4.85 -16.82
N ARG A 89 -10.58 -4.52 -16.51
CA ARG A 89 -9.42 -5.43 -16.66
C ARG A 89 -9.14 -6.22 -15.39
N LYS A 90 -9.90 -6.01 -14.31
CA LYS A 90 -9.62 -6.55 -12.98
C LYS A 90 -8.18 -6.25 -12.53
N SER A 91 -7.73 -5.02 -12.80
CA SER A 91 -6.39 -4.55 -12.47
C SER A 91 -6.46 -3.61 -11.28
N TRP A 92 -5.59 -3.87 -10.29
CA TRP A 92 -5.53 -3.13 -9.03
C TRP A 92 -4.16 -2.54 -8.82
N GLU A 93 -4.08 -1.37 -8.21
CA GLU A 93 -2.83 -0.75 -7.82
C GLU A 93 -2.66 -0.85 -6.30
N LEU A 94 -1.44 -1.12 -5.85
CA LEU A 94 -1.10 -1.21 -4.43
C LEU A 94 -0.25 -0.03 -3.96
N GLY A 95 -0.43 0.30 -2.66
CA GLY A 95 0.41 1.22 -1.92
C GLY A 95 0.72 0.69 -0.53
N TYR A 96 1.78 1.17 0.08
CA TYR A 96 2.18 0.82 1.44
C TYR A 96 3.06 1.88 2.09
N GLY A 97 2.92 2.00 3.39
CA GLY A 97 3.78 2.80 4.25
C GLY A 97 3.99 2.09 5.59
N VAL A 98 5.22 2.10 6.10
CA VAL A 98 5.57 1.56 7.42
C VAL A 98 6.34 2.61 8.17
N LEU A 99 6.00 2.83 9.43
CA LEU A 99 6.73 3.75 10.30
C LEU A 99 8.23 3.43 10.31
N SER A 100 9.06 4.47 10.26
CA SER A 100 10.51 4.35 10.09
C SER A 100 11.19 3.49 11.15
N GLU A 101 10.69 3.54 12.39
CA GLU A 101 11.19 2.76 13.52
C GLU A 101 10.95 1.24 13.39
N TYR A 102 9.99 0.84 12.53
CA TYR A 102 9.70 -0.56 12.22
C TYR A 102 10.28 -1.02 10.88
N ALA A 103 11.00 -0.13 10.17
CA ALA A 103 11.61 -0.46 8.89
C ALA A 103 12.72 -1.53 9.04
N GLY A 104 12.98 -2.27 7.97
CA GLY A 104 14.05 -3.28 7.94
C GLY A 104 13.70 -4.64 8.58
N ASN A 105 12.54 -4.80 9.21
CA ASN A 105 12.10 -6.03 9.86
C ASN A 105 11.33 -7.00 8.94
N GLY A 106 11.11 -6.61 7.69
CA GLY A 106 10.36 -7.40 6.69
C GLY A 106 8.84 -7.21 6.79
N TYR A 107 8.34 -6.36 7.68
CA TYR A 107 6.90 -6.14 7.86
C TYR A 107 6.20 -5.62 6.61
N GLY A 108 6.80 -4.65 5.90
CA GLY A 108 6.26 -4.14 4.65
C GLY A 108 6.14 -5.21 3.56
N SER A 109 7.16 -6.06 3.41
CA SER A 109 7.13 -7.15 2.43
C SER A 109 6.08 -8.20 2.78
N GLU A 110 5.95 -8.55 4.06
CA GLU A 110 4.93 -9.49 4.51
C GLU A 110 3.51 -8.92 4.33
N ALA A 111 3.30 -7.66 4.71
CA ALA A 111 2.02 -6.98 4.53
C ALA A 111 1.62 -6.88 3.05
N THR A 112 2.58 -6.55 2.17
CA THR A 112 2.34 -6.51 0.72
C THR A 112 1.99 -7.90 0.17
N ARG A 113 2.61 -8.99 0.66
CA ARG A 113 2.23 -10.35 0.27
C ARG A 113 0.81 -10.71 0.70
N LEU A 114 0.40 -10.33 1.91
CA LEU A 114 -0.98 -10.52 2.38
C LEU A 114 -1.97 -9.71 1.54
N LEU A 115 -1.61 -8.50 1.13
CA LEU A 115 -2.41 -7.68 0.24
C LEU A 115 -2.54 -8.31 -1.16
N LEU A 116 -1.44 -8.85 -1.72
CA LEU A 116 -1.47 -9.60 -2.98
C LEU A 116 -2.35 -10.87 -2.87
N GLN A 117 -2.27 -11.59 -1.74
CA GLN A 117 -3.14 -12.73 -1.48
C GLN A 117 -4.61 -12.31 -1.49
N PHE A 118 -4.96 -11.23 -0.79
CA PHE A 118 -6.31 -10.65 -0.81
C PHE A 118 -6.75 -10.31 -2.24
N ALA A 119 -5.90 -9.64 -3.02
CA ALA A 119 -6.22 -9.26 -4.39
C ALA A 119 -6.56 -10.47 -5.28
N PHE A 120 -5.75 -11.53 -5.23
CA PHE A 120 -5.93 -12.67 -6.11
C PHE A 120 -6.98 -13.66 -5.61
N GLN A 121 -7.12 -13.86 -4.29
CA GLN A 121 -8.05 -14.84 -3.74
C GLN A 121 -9.45 -14.27 -3.53
N GLU A 122 -9.56 -13.04 -3.01
CA GLU A 122 -10.86 -12.45 -2.68
C GLU A 122 -11.41 -11.55 -3.80
N LEU A 123 -10.57 -10.70 -4.39
CA LEU A 123 -11.00 -9.81 -5.48
C LEU A 123 -10.93 -10.46 -6.86
N GLN A 124 -10.31 -11.66 -6.96
CA GLN A 124 -10.09 -12.33 -8.25
C GLN A 124 -9.41 -11.39 -9.26
N ALA A 125 -8.44 -10.61 -8.79
CA ALA A 125 -7.67 -9.72 -9.62
C ALA A 125 -6.96 -10.51 -10.74
N HIS A 126 -6.90 -9.93 -11.94
CA HIS A 126 -6.09 -10.48 -13.03
C HIS A 126 -4.64 -10.01 -12.91
N LYS A 127 -4.46 -8.74 -12.49
CA LYS A 127 -3.16 -8.08 -12.40
C LYS A 127 -3.13 -7.12 -11.23
N VAL A 128 -2.02 -7.12 -10.48
CA VAL A 128 -1.74 -6.06 -9.50
C VAL A 128 -0.54 -5.27 -9.99
N VAL A 129 -0.64 -3.94 -9.94
CA VAL A 129 0.42 -3.00 -10.33
C VAL A 129 0.90 -2.22 -9.12
N GLY A 130 2.09 -1.66 -9.22
CA GLY A 130 2.64 -0.74 -8.24
C GLY A 130 3.64 0.18 -8.92
N MET A 131 3.68 1.42 -8.51
CA MET A 131 4.58 2.42 -9.05
C MET A 131 5.43 3.03 -7.94
N CYS A 132 6.63 3.43 -8.27
CA CYS A 132 7.46 4.20 -7.36
C CYS A 132 8.42 5.12 -8.10
N ASN A 133 8.81 6.19 -7.45
CA ASN A 133 9.92 7.04 -7.88
C ASN A 133 11.18 6.18 -8.05
N SER A 134 11.92 6.36 -9.14
CA SER A 134 13.15 5.58 -9.43
C SER A 134 14.23 5.73 -8.37
N GLN A 135 14.20 6.81 -7.59
CA GLN A 135 15.09 7.05 -6.46
C GLN A 135 14.67 6.31 -5.19
N ASN A 136 13.43 5.80 -5.12
CA ASN A 136 12.95 5.00 -4.01
C ASN A 136 13.40 3.53 -4.16
N VAL A 137 14.69 3.31 -3.95
CA VAL A 137 15.30 1.97 -4.08
C VAL A 137 14.70 0.94 -3.12
N ARG A 138 14.18 1.38 -1.95
CA ARG A 138 13.55 0.50 -0.97
C ARG A 138 12.21 -0.03 -1.50
N SER A 139 11.37 0.84 -2.06
CA SER A 139 10.10 0.45 -2.65
C SER A 139 10.31 -0.48 -3.85
N ALA A 140 11.24 -0.14 -4.75
CA ALA A 140 11.58 -0.99 -5.88
C ALA A 140 12.07 -2.39 -5.44
N ALA A 141 12.94 -2.46 -4.43
CA ALA A 141 13.44 -3.73 -3.89
C ALA A 141 12.32 -4.54 -3.22
N LEU A 142 11.39 -3.89 -2.49
CA LEU A 142 10.25 -4.56 -1.87
C LEU A 142 9.34 -5.18 -2.94
N MET A 143 8.97 -4.43 -3.96
CA MET A 143 8.12 -4.94 -5.04
C MET A 143 8.76 -6.15 -5.74
N GLN A 144 10.06 -6.11 -6.05
CA GLN A 144 10.78 -7.26 -6.59
C GLN A 144 10.78 -8.45 -5.61
N HIS A 145 11.01 -8.20 -4.31
CA HIS A 145 11.06 -9.24 -3.29
C HIS A 145 9.73 -9.98 -3.12
N VAL A 146 8.61 -9.31 -3.33
CA VAL A 146 7.28 -9.95 -3.27
C VAL A 146 6.86 -10.61 -4.60
N GLY A 147 7.74 -10.60 -5.60
CA GLY A 147 7.54 -11.31 -6.87
C GLY A 147 7.03 -10.45 -8.01
N MET A 148 6.93 -9.13 -7.84
CA MET A 148 6.55 -8.23 -8.92
C MET A 148 7.71 -8.01 -9.91
N THR A 149 7.40 -7.93 -11.19
CA THR A 149 8.34 -7.65 -12.27
C THR A 149 8.26 -6.18 -12.67
N ARG A 150 9.40 -5.51 -12.84
CA ARG A 150 9.43 -4.18 -13.42
C ARG A 150 9.17 -4.27 -14.93
N GLU A 151 8.00 -3.84 -15.36
CA GLU A 151 7.59 -3.87 -16.78
C GLU A 151 8.04 -2.63 -17.55
N ALA A 152 8.11 -1.47 -16.88
CA ALA A 152 8.43 -0.21 -17.56
C ALA A 152 9.22 0.75 -16.67
N VAL A 153 9.87 1.70 -17.35
CA VAL A 153 10.40 2.94 -16.80
C VAL A 153 9.75 4.07 -17.56
N TYR A 154 8.97 4.89 -16.86
CA TYR A 154 8.41 6.12 -17.41
C TYR A 154 9.43 7.23 -17.23
N GLN A 155 10.01 7.71 -18.34
CA GLN A 155 11.07 8.70 -18.31
C GLN A 155 10.50 10.07 -17.96
N GLU A 156 11.15 10.74 -16.97
CA GLU A 156 10.80 12.10 -16.57
C GLU A 156 9.31 12.27 -16.22
N GLU A 157 8.69 11.27 -15.60
CA GLU A 157 7.26 11.25 -15.26
C GLU A 157 6.93 12.10 -14.04
N LEU A 158 7.82 12.12 -13.05
CA LEU A 158 7.59 12.76 -11.76
C LEU A 158 8.38 14.06 -11.62
N TRP A 159 7.72 15.13 -11.15
CA TRP A 159 8.40 16.34 -10.69
C TRP A 159 8.70 16.23 -9.20
N TRP A 160 9.89 15.77 -8.86
CA TRP A 160 10.28 15.48 -7.48
C TRP A 160 11.59 16.18 -7.13
N ASN A 161 11.63 16.82 -5.95
CA ASN A 161 12.82 17.51 -5.45
C ASN A 161 13.41 18.52 -6.46
N ASN A 162 12.51 19.31 -7.11
CA ASN A 162 12.83 20.32 -8.11
C ASN A 162 13.54 19.77 -9.38
N GLN A 163 13.30 18.52 -9.72
CA GLN A 163 13.81 17.92 -10.95
C GLN A 163 12.85 16.86 -11.50
N TRP A 164 12.91 16.63 -12.80
CA TRP A 164 12.24 15.51 -13.42
C TRP A 164 12.91 14.20 -13.03
N THR A 165 12.11 13.22 -12.66
CA THR A 165 12.58 11.92 -12.17
C THR A 165 11.78 10.82 -12.82
N ASP A 166 12.42 9.70 -13.14
CA ASP A 166 11.75 8.55 -13.72
C ASP A 166 10.86 7.86 -12.70
N GLN A 167 9.78 7.23 -13.18
CA GLN A 167 8.93 6.36 -12.41
C GLN A 167 9.07 4.91 -12.87
N TYR A 168 9.21 4.00 -11.92
CA TYR A 168 9.19 2.57 -12.19
C TYR A 168 7.76 2.04 -12.09
N PHE A 169 7.39 1.22 -13.07
CA PHE A 169 6.13 0.49 -13.10
C PHE A 169 6.40 -1.00 -12.89
N PHE A 170 5.80 -1.55 -11.84
CA PHE A 170 5.88 -2.97 -11.50
C PHE A 170 4.53 -3.62 -11.64
N SER A 171 4.51 -4.92 -11.91
CA SER A 171 3.29 -5.71 -11.90
C SER A 171 3.53 -7.16 -11.53
N ILE A 172 2.43 -7.83 -11.16
CA ILE A 172 2.35 -9.28 -10.99
C ILE A 172 0.98 -9.77 -11.48
N LEU A 173 0.97 -10.89 -12.17
CA LEU A 173 -0.24 -11.54 -12.66
C LEU A 173 -0.70 -12.64 -11.67
N ASP A 174 -1.99 -12.94 -11.66
CA ASP A 174 -2.59 -14.01 -10.84
C ASP A 174 -1.85 -15.35 -10.94
N ARG A 175 -1.48 -15.74 -12.17
CA ARG A 175 -0.76 -17.01 -12.44
C ARG A 175 0.70 -17.01 -11.95
N GLU A 176 1.27 -15.85 -11.65
CA GLU A 176 2.64 -15.67 -11.17
C GLU A 176 2.73 -15.64 -9.64
N PHE A 177 1.62 -15.30 -8.99
CA PHE A 177 1.55 -15.23 -7.54
C PHE A 177 1.56 -16.63 -6.93
N LYS A 178 2.51 -16.88 -6.02
CA LYS A 178 2.59 -18.11 -5.24
C LYS A 178 2.20 -17.77 -3.80
N SER A 179 1.06 -18.32 -3.35
CA SER A 179 0.72 -18.31 -1.92
C SER A 179 1.84 -18.99 -1.14
N VAL A 180 2.27 -18.39 -0.05
CA VAL A 180 3.25 -18.96 0.89
C VAL A 180 2.51 -19.87 1.87
#